data_4869939903ce79f6dcb2472a44addf72
#
_entry.id   4869939903ce79f6dcb2472a44addf72
#
_cell.length_a   1.000
_cell.length_b   1.000
_cell.length_c   1.000
_cell.angle_alpha   90.00
_cell.angle_beta   90.00
_cell.angle_gamma   90.00
#
_symmetry.space_group_name_H-M   'P 1'
#
loop_
_entity.id
_entity.type
_entity.pdbx_description
1 polymer ?
#
loop_
_entity_poly.entity_id
_entity_poly.type
_entity_poly.pdbx_seq_one_letter_code
_entity_poly.pdbx_strand_id
1 'polypeptide(L)'
;MFDEKNQNSEVDETVEIPNVESNVPVGATNINGLINWAQKATFEFPHVKVADITKHDKVMMKTAYVWAEESYCKRRQVGAVLAKDGRILANGYNGTISGTANNCEEECTVCKGSGRSYLDDEEYCLSCNGEGTVTNDFTVHAEQNVIMFCAKHGINTNDATMYITTSPCKQCAKMIASVGIERVVYAEEYKDTAGIDFLRDLGIRVEHLR
;
A
#
# COMPACT_ATOMS: atom_id res chain seq x y z
N MET A 1 18.78 -42.76 26.81
CA MET A 1 20.09 -42.20 27.15
C MET A 1 20.48 -41.36 25.95
N PHE A 2 20.02 -40.13 25.91
CA PHE A 2 20.33 -39.16 24.86
C PHE A 2 20.91 -37.91 25.55
N ASP A 3 22.18 -37.64 25.26
CA ASP A 3 22.93 -36.54 25.83
C ASP A 3 22.42 -35.20 25.26
N GLU A 4 21.94 -34.36 26.16
CA GLU A 4 21.73 -32.94 25.92
C GLU A 4 23.09 -32.24 25.89
N LYS A 5 23.53 -31.76 24.75
CA LYS A 5 24.56 -30.70 24.63
C LYS A 5 23.93 -29.41 24.26
N ASN A 6 23.70 -28.62 25.28
CA ASN A 6 23.42 -27.22 25.31
C ASN A 6 24.55 -26.45 24.59
N GLN A 7 24.26 -25.76 23.49
CA GLN A 7 25.14 -24.75 22.94
C GLN A 7 24.39 -23.43 22.99
N ASN A 8 24.62 -22.69 24.06
CA ASN A 8 24.39 -21.25 24.13
C ASN A 8 25.20 -20.58 23.05
N SER A 9 24.56 -20.05 22.01
CA SER A 9 25.11 -18.99 21.18
C SER A 9 24.69 -17.66 21.79
N GLU A 10 25.64 -17.00 22.41
CA GLU A 10 25.54 -15.61 22.84
C GLU A 10 25.18 -14.74 21.62
N VAL A 11 24.03 -14.13 21.67
CA VAL A 11 23.64 -13.06 20.76
C VAL A 11 24.06 -11.75 21.43
N ASP A 12 25.33 -11.37 21.20
CA ASP A 12 25.82 -10.02 21.49
C ASP A 12 25.62 -9.20 20.20
N GLU A 13 24.53 -8.46 20.15
CA GLU A 13 24.41 -7.25 19.35
C GLU A 13 23.55 -6.27 20.11
N THR A 14 24.20 -5.49 20.96
CA THR A 14 23.67 -4.21 21.43
C THR A 14 23.53 -3.29 20.22
N VAL A 15 22.34 -3.29 19.62
CA VAL A 15 21.95 -2.21 18.72
C VAL A 15 21.91 -0.95 19.57
N GLU A 16 22.96 -0.14 19.46
CA GLU A 16 22.92 1.23 19.99
C GLU A 16 21.82 1.99 19.25
N ILE A 17 20.65 2.07 19.90
CA ILE A 17 19.63 3.03 19.50
C ILE A 17 20.30 4.40 19.69
N PRO A 18 20.45 5.22 18.62
CA PRO A 18 20.98 6.55 18.78
C PRO A 18 20.09 7.28 19.77
N ASN A 19 20.69 7.70 20.86
CA ASN A 19 20.03 8.46 21.92
C ASN A 19 19.48 9.73 21.26
N VAL A 20 18.18 9.76 21.01
CA VAL A 20 17.47 10.97 20.59
C VAL A 20 17.39 11.83 21.86
N GLU A 21 18.52 12.35 22.29
CA GLU A 21 18.54 13.46 23.20
C GLU A 21 17.72 14.56 22.55
N SER A 22 16.68 14.95 23.25
CA SER A 22 15.74 16.00 22.87
C SER A 22 16.54 17.27 22.54
N ASN A 23 16.82 17.53 21.28
CA ASN A 23 17.40 18.79 20.78
C ASN A 23 16.34 19.91 20.83
N VAL A 24 15.54 19.95 21.88
CA VAL A 24 14.71 21.11 22.18
C VAL A 24 15.64 22.14 22.83
N PRO A 25 15.91 23.27 22.19
CA PRO A 25 16.80 24.27 22.77
C PRO A 25 16.27 24.69 24.13
N VAL A 26 17.12 24.61 25.15
CA VAL A 26 16.86 25.14 26.49
C VAL A 26 16.59 26.64 26.34
N GLY A 27 15.31 27.02 26.41
CA GLY A 27 14.90 28.42 26.23
C GLY A 27 13.67 28.68 25.39
N ALA A 28 13.10 27.66 24.72
CA ALA A 28 11.83 27.80 23.99
C ALA A 28 10.64 27.73 24.95
N THR A 29 10.49 28.75 25.80
CA THR A 29 9.42 28.83 26.82
C THR A 29 8.13 29.47 26.32
N ASN A 30 8.05 29.80 25.02
CA ASN A 30 6.83 30.36 24.43
C ASN A 30 6.54 29.76 23.05
N ILE A 31 5.27 29.85 22.67
CA ILE A 31 4.73 29.26 21.43
C ILE A 31 5.44 29.75 20.16
N ASN A 32 5.92 31.01 20.16
CA ASN A 32 6.64 31.59 19.02
C ASN A 32 8.05 31.00 18.88
N GLY A 33 8.71 30.65 19.98
CA GLY A 33 10.00 29.92 19.96
C GLY A 33 9.87 28.52 19.40
N LEU A 34 8.79 27.81 19.73
CA LEU A 34 8.48 26.48 19.21
C LEU A 34 8.13 26.51 17.70
N ILE A 35 7.35 27.52 17.27
CA ILE A 35 7.02 27.72 15.86
C ILE A 35 8.29 28.03 15.04
N ASN A 36 9.15 28.89 15.55
CA ASN A 36 10.41 29.26 14.89
C ASN A 36 11.41 28.10 14.82
N TRP A 37 11.41 27.23 15.84
CA TRP A 37 12.20 25.99 15.82
C TRP A 37 11.63 25.00 14.82
N ALA A 38 10.32 24.78 14.79
CA ALA A 38 9.66 23.88 13.84
C ALA A 38 9.84 24.34 12.37
N GLN A 39 9.88 25.65 12.13
CA GLN A 39 10.15 26.21 10.80
C GLN A 39 11.63 26.11 10.38
N LYS A 40 12.57 26.00 11.34
CA LYS A 40 14.01 25.82 11.08
C LYS A 40 14.44 24.36 11.09
N ALA A 41 13.65 23.47 11.67
CA ALA A 41 13.86 22.03 11.56
C ALA A 41 13.46 21.58 10.16
N THR A 42 14.28 21.88 9.16
CA THR A 42 14.25 21.16 7.90
C THR A 42 14.69 19.73 8.21
N PHE A 43 13.72 18.85 8.40
CA PHE A 43 13.99 17.43 8.42
C PHE A 43 14.36 17.07 6.97
N GLU A 44 15.65 17.17 6.65
CA GLU A 44 16.17 16.61 5.41
C GLU A 44 16.11 15.08 5.58
N PHE A 45 15.05 14.50 5.07
CA PHE A 45 15.05 13.06 4.82
C PHE A 45 16.27 12.79 3.91
N PRO A 46 17.14 11.82 4.25
CA PRO A 46 18.26 11.47 3.39
C PRO A 46 17.70 11.28 2.00
N HIS A 47 18.22 12.00 1.02
CA HIS A 47 17.80 11.96 -0.36
C HIS A 47 17.81 10.50 -0.81
N VAL A 48 16.67 9.85 -0.77
CA VAL A 48 16.50 8.52 -1.34
C VAL A 48 16.75 8.72 -2.83
N LYS A 49 17.90 8.22 -3.30
CA LYS A 49 18.19 8.21 -4.74
C LYS A 49 17.01 7.55 -5.41
N VAL A 50 16.27 8.31 -6.23
CA VAL A 50 15.23 7.74 -7.10
C VAL A 50 15.96 6.70 -7.94
N ALA A 51 15.74 5.44 -7.64
CA ALA A 51 16.33 4.37 -8.43
C ALA A 51 15.61 4.38 -9.78
N ASP A 52 16.38 4.46 -10.86
CA ASP A 52 15.79 4.39 -12.20
C ASP A 52 15.01 3.07 -12.35
N ILE A 53 13.85 3.15 -12.99
CA ILE A 53 13.05 1.98 -13.37
C ILE A 53 13.91 1.02 -14.18
N THR A 54 14.09 -0.17 -13.69
CA THR A 54 14.95 -1.20 -14.28
C THR A 54 14.19 -2.07 -15.28
N LYS A 55 14.93 -2.85 -16.08
CA LYS A 55 14.33 -3.89 -16.93
C LYS A 55 13.55 -4.92 -16.09
N HIS A 56 14.03 -5.20 -14.88
CA HIS A 56 13.40 -6.14 -13.95
C HIS A 56 12.05 -5.63 -13.47
N ASP A 57 11.95 -4.33 -13.11
CA ASP A 57 10.68 -3.71 -12.72
C ASP A 57 9.62 -3.84 -13.81
N LYS A 58 10.03 -3.69 -15.08
CA LYS A 58 9.13 -3.89 -16.23
C LYS A 58 8.61 -5.32 -16.34
N VAL A 59 9.42 -6.32 -15.99
CA VAL A 59 9.00 -7.73 -15.98
C VAL A 59 8.01 -7.98 -14.85
N MET A 60 8.30 -7.48 -13.64
CA MET A 60 7.40 -7.62 -12.49
C MET A 60 6.06 -6.93 -12.72
N MET A 61 6.07 -5.73 -13.32
CA MET A 61 4.83 -5.04 -13.68
C MET A 61 4.01 -5.80 -14.73
N LYS A 62 4.66 -6.36 -15.77
CA LYS A 62 3.95 -7.23 -16.73
C LYS A 62 3.32 -8.43 -16.04
N THR A 63 4.00 -9.02 -15.07
CA THR A 63 3.45 -10.12 -14.27
C THR A 63 2.24 -9.65 -13.45
N ALA A 64 2.27 -8.44 -12.90
CA ALA A 64 1.12 -7.87 -12.20
C ALA A 64 -0.08 -7.68 -13.15
N TYR A 65 0.15 -7.25 -14.39
CA TYR A 65 -0.94 -7.16 -15.39
C TYR A 65 -1.52 -8.54 -15.74
N VAL A 66 -0.70 -9.58 -15.90
CA VAL A 66 -1.21 -10.94 -16.12
C VAL A 66 -2.11 -11.39 -14.98
N TRP A 67 -1.76 -11.05 -13.73
CA TRP A 67 -2.62 -11.36 -12.58
C TRP A 67 -3.88 -10.50 -12.54
N ALA A 68 -3.82 -9.26 -13.03
CA ALA A 68 -5.01 -8.42 -13.13
C ALA A 68 -6.11 -9.04 -14.01
N GLU A 69 -5.73 -9.77 -15.07
CA GLU A 69 -6.66 -10.46 -15.99
C GLU A 69 -7.50 -11.54 -15.28
N GLU A 70 -7.02 -12.08 -14.16
CA GLU A 70 -7.75 -13.06 -13.34
C GLU A 70 -8.86 -12.41 -12.48
N SER A 71 -8.91 -11.09 -12.41
CA SER A 71 -9.93 -10.37 -11.63
C SER A 71 -11.30 -10.42 -12.32
N TYR A 72 -12.33 -10.74 -11.54
CA TYR A 72 -13.73 -10.71 -11.99
C TYR A 72 -14.39 -9.34 -11.80
N CYS A 73 -13.70 -8.37 -11.22
CA CYS A 73 -14.23 -7.03 -11.02
C CYS A 73 -14.40 -6.32 -12.37
N LYS A 74 -15.58 -5.77 -12.61
CA LYS A 74 -15.95 -5.16 -13.90
C LYS A 74 -15.45 -3.72 -14.03
N ARG A 75 -15.46 -2.98 -12.92
CA ARG A 75 -15.08 -1.55 -12.90
C ARG A 75 -13.59 -1.35 -13.11
N ARG A 76 -12.77 -2.19 -12.48
CA ARG A 76 -11.31 -2.15 -12.62
C ARG A 76 -10.70 -3.49 -12.21
N GLN A 77 -9.88 -4.03 -13.08
CA GLN A 77 -9.06 -5.20 -12.79
C GLN A 77 -7.68 -4.73 -12.36
N VAL A 78 -7.27 -5.08 -11.15
CA VAL A 78 -6.00 -4.68 -10.55
C VAL A 78 -5.21 -5.92 -10.15
N GLY A 79 -3.94 -5.96 -10.53
CA GLY A 79 -3.01 -6.99 -10.12
C GLY A 79 -1.86 -6.41 -9.29
N ALA A 80 -1.34 -7.22 -8.39
CA ALA A 80 -0.20 -6.89 -7.56
C ALA A 80 0.80 -8.04 -7.47
N VAL A 81 2.09 -7.71 -7.46
CA VAL A 81 3.20 -8.65 -7.26
C VAL A 81 4.10 -8.12 -6.18
N LEU A 82 4.41 -8.93 -5.18
CA LEU A 82 5.44 -8.66 -4.18
C LEU A 82 6.70 -9.40 -4.55
N ALA A 83 7.81 -8.69 -4.65
CA ALA A 83 9.10 -9.28 -4.99
C ALA A 83 10.22 -8.78 -4.07
N LYS A 84 11.18 -9.64 -3.80
CA LYS A 84 12.41 -9.33 -3.07
C LYS A 84 13.58 -10.08 -3.71
N ASP A 85 14.74 -9.45 -3.77
CA ASP A 85 15.98 -10.03 -4.33
C ASP A 85 15.79 -10.63 -5.74
N GLY A 86 14.98 -9.95 -6.56
CA GLY A 86 14.70 -10.39 -7.92
C GLY A 86 13.74 -11.59 -8.04
N ARG A 87 13.10 -12.01 -6.96
CA ARG A 87 12.17 -13.14 -6.95
C ARG A 87 10.78 -12.72 -6.47
N ILE A 88 9.76 -13.31 -7.08
CA ILE A 88 8.38 -13.12 -6.65
C ILE A 88 8.15 -13.91 -5.36
N LEU A 89 7.66 -13.22 -4.32
CA LEU A 89 7.27 -13.81 -3.04
C LEU A 89 5.78 -14.16 -3.01
N ALA A 90 4.97 -13.27 -3.58
CA ALA A 90 3.52 -13.40 -3.63
C ALA A 90 2.96 -12.57 -4.79
N ASN A 91 1.75 -12.92 -5.19
CA ASN A 91 0.97 -12.18 -6.19
C ASN A 91 -0.50 -12.22 -5.80
N GLY A 92 -1.27 -11.31 -6.35
CA GLY A 92 -2.70 -11.23 -6.12
C GLY A 92 -3.38 -10.28 -7.09
N TYR A 93 -4.68 -10.32 -7.08
CA TYR A 93 -5.56 -9.44 -7.84
C TYR A 93 -6.76 -9.04 -6.98
N ASN A 94 -7.47 -7.99 -7.38
CA ASN A 94 -8.67 -7.60 -6.66
C ASN A 94 -9.82 -8.56 -6.97
N GLY A 95 -10.61 -8.82 -5.94
CA GLY A 95 -11.73 -9.77 -6.03
C GLY A 95 -12.46 -9.84 -4.71
N THR A 96 -13.38 -10.77 -4.57
CA THR A 96 -14.08 -11.00 -3.30
C THR A 96 -13.32 -11.98 -2.41
N ILE A 97 -13.64 -11.99 -1.13
CA ILE A 97 -13.07 -12.93 -0.17
C ILE A 97 -13.32 -14.36 -0.66
N SER A 98 -12.29 -15.21 -0.62
CA SER A 98 -12.37 -16.61 -1.03
C SER A 98 -13.50 -17.35 -0.30
N GLY A 99 -14.36 -18.03 -1.07
CA GLY A 99 -15.53 -18.73 -0.55
C GLY A 99 -16.81 -17.91 -0.56
N THR A 100 -16.76 -16.65 -0.97
CA THR A 100 -17.95 -15.81 -1.26
C THR A 100 -18.28 -15.79 -2.77
N ALA A 101 -19.45 -15.26 -3.12
CA ALA A 101 -19.77 -15.06 -4.52
C ALA A 101 -18.78 -14.08 -5.17
N ASN A 102 -18.27 -14.46 -6.35
CA ASN A 102 -17.25 -13.67 -7.06
C ASN A 102 -17.89 -12.48 -7.79
N ASN A 103 -18.41 -11.53 -7.03
CA ASN A 103 -19.13 -10.35 -7.50
C ASN A 103 -18.63 -9.10 -6.78
N CYS A 104 -17.72 -8.37 -7.42
CA CYS A 104 -17.11 -7.16 -6.85
C CYS A 104 -18.04 -5.96 -6.80
N GLU A 105 -19.09 -5.95 -7.59
CA GLU A 105 -20.04 -4.85 -7.70
C GLU A 105 -21.44 -5.34 -7.35
N GLU A 106 -22.19 -4.48 -6.67
CA GLU A 106 -23.61 -4.69 -6.36
C GLU A 106 -24.43 -3.50 -6.83
N GLU A 107 -25.72 -3.74 -6.97
CA GLU A 107 -26.67 -2.69 -7.34
C GLU A 107 -26.68 -1.57 -6.29
N CYS A 108 -26.59 -0.32 -6.75
CA CYS A 108 -26.70 0.82 -5.87
C CYS A 108 -28.10 0.88 -5.24
N THR A 109 -28.20 0.69 -3.95
CA THR A 109 -29.47 0.67 -3.21
C THR A 109 -30.19 2.03 -3.22
N VAL A 110 -29.43 3.13 -3.37
CA VAL A 110 -29.98 4.50 -3.40
C VAL A 110 -30.77 4.75 -4.69
N CYS A 111 -30.18 4.43 -5.85
CA CYS A 111 -30.83 4.66 -7.14
C CYS A 111 -31.41 3.37 -7.76
N LYS A 112 -31.37 2.24 -7.05
CA LYS A 112 -31.87 0.94 -7.53
C LYS A 112 -31.35 0.62 -8.94
N GLY A 113 -30.03 0.76 -9.12
CA GLY A 113 -29.33 0.45 -10.36
C GLY A 113 -29.50 1.46 -11.50
N SER A 114 -30.37 2.48 -11.36
CA SER A 114 -30.67 3.41 -12.46
C SER A 114 -29.55 4.41 -12.76
N GLY A 115 -28.65 4.64 -11.83
CA GLY A 115 -27.62 5.67 -11.90
C GLY A 115 -28.15 7.11 -11.76
N ARG A 116 -29.45 7.30 -11.70
CA ARG A 116 -30.09 8.62 -11.64
C ARG A 116 -30.43 9.01 -10.21
N SER A 117 -30.40 10.31 -9.93
CA SER A 117 -30.91 10.83 -8.67
C SER A 117 -32.44 10.74 -8.64
N TYR A 118 -32.99 10.41 -7.47
CA TYR A 118 -34.42 10.52 -7.20
C TYR A 118 -34.76 11.79 -6.42
N LEU A 119 -33.74 12.54 -6.01
CA LEU A 119 -33.87 13.77 -5.26
C LEU A 119 -33.48 14.93 -6.18
N ASP A 120 -34.35 15.89 -6.25
CA ASP A 120 -34.33 17.14 -7.01
C ASP A 120 -32.93 17.66 -7.49
N ASP A 121 -32.88 18.11 -8.72
CA ASP A 121 -31.84 18.89 -9.40
C ASP A 121 -30.51 18.17 -9.70
N GLU A 122 -30.23 17.00 -9.18
CA GLU A 122 -29.04 16.24 -9.52
C GLU A 122 -29.31 15.26 -10.68
N GLU A 123 -28.54 15.41 -11.75
CA GLU A 123 -28.71 14.61 -12.98
C GLU A 123 -28.36 13.13 -12.76
N TYR A 124 -27.53 12.84 -11.76
CA TYR A 124 -27.02 11.50 -11.45
C TYR A 124 -27.01 11.20 -9.94
N CYS A 125 -27.03 9.92 -9.60
CA CYS A 125 -26.95 9.45 -8.22
C CYS A 125 -25.57 9.66 -7.62
N LEU A 126 -25.46 10.50 -6.60
CA LEU A 126 -24.20 10.80 -5.91
C LEU A 126 -23.58 9.57 -5.22
N SER A 127 -24.39 8.63 -4.74
CA SER A 127 -23.92 7.43 -4.04
C SER A 127 -23.08 6.52 -4.95
N CYS A 128 -23.43 6.42 -6.22
CA CYS A 128 -22.72 5.59 -7.20
C CYS A 128 -22.08 6.42 -8.33
N ASN A 129 -22.08 7.75 -8.25
CA ASN A 129 -21.60 8.67 -9.28
C ASN A 129 -22.20 8.38 -10.66
N GLY A 130 -23.49 8.03 -10.71
CA GLY A 130 -24.19 7.73 -11.96
C GLY A 130 -23.98 6.31 -12.50
N GLU A 131 -23.14 5.49 -11.90
CA GLU A 131 -22.81 4.15 -12.41
C GLU A 131 -23.90 3.09 -12.19
N GLY A 132 -24.86 3.35 -11.30
CA GLY A 132 -25.90 2.39 -10.92
C GLY A 132 -25.42 1.25 -10.03
N THR A 133 -24.10 1.10 -9.87
CA THR A 133 -23.48 0.06 -9.05
C THR A 133 -22.48 0.66 -8.05
N VAL A 134 -22.29 -0.03 -6.94
CA VAL A 134 -21.28 0.29 -5.93
C VAL A 134 -20.37 -0.92 -5.71
N THR A 135 -19.21 -0.70 -5.12
CA THR A 135 -18.30 -1.79 -4.76
C THR A 135 -18.91 -2.60 -3.60
N ASN A 136 -18.95 -3.91 -3.75
CA ASN A 136 -19.40 -4.84 -2.72
C ASN A 136 -18.42 -4.85 -1.53
N ASP A 137 -18.93 -4.88 -0.31
CA ASP A 137 -18.14 -4.86 0.94
C ASP A 137 -17.20 -6.07 1.10
N PHE A 138 -17.47 -7.18 0.41
CA PHE A 138 -16.57 -8.34 0.38
C PHE A 138 -15.40 -8.19 -0.60
N THR A 139 -15.32 -7.07 -1.31
CA THR A 139 -14.24 -6.82 -2.27
C THR A 139 -12.94 -6.48 -1.54
N VAL A 140 -11.89 -7.20 -1.90
CA VAL A 140 -10.53 -7.06 -1.39
C VAL A 140 -9.64 -6.52 -2.51
N HIS A 141 -8.81 -5.54 -2.21
CA HIS A 141 -7.87 -4.99 -3.17
C HIS A 141 -6.71 -5.95 -3.44
N ALA A 142 -6.05 -5.80 -4.58
CA ALA A 142 -4.93 -6.66 -4.97
C ALA A 142 -3.79 -6.65 -3.93
N GLU A 143 -3.46 -5.49 -3.40
CA GLU A 143 -2.44 -5.29 -2.36
C GLU A 143 -2.82 -6.01 -1.06
N GLN A 144 -4.09 -5.92 -0.68
CA GLN A 144 -4.60 -6.62 0.50
C GLN A 144 -4.49 -8.13 0.34
N ASN A 145 -4.87 -8.66 -0.84
CA ASN A 145 -4.74 -10.10 -1.13
C ASN A 145 -3.30 -10.57 -1.00
N VAL A 146 -2.34 -9.81 -1.54
CA VAL A 146 -0.90 -10.13 -1.43
C VAL A 146 -0.46 -10.13 0.03
N ILE A 147 -0.78 -9.09 0.80
CA ILE A 147 -0.36 -8.95 2.20
C ILE A 147 -1.01 -10.04 3.07
N MET A 148 -2.30 -10.32 2.89
CA MET A 148 -2.99 -11.37 3.63
C MET A 148 -2.46 -12.76 3.29
N PHE A 149 -2.12 -13.00 2.01
CA PHE A 149 -1.45 -14.25 1.61
C PHE A 149 -0.10 -14.41 2.33
N CYS A 150 0.72 -13.35 2.35
CA CYS A 150 2.00 -13.38 3.06
C CYS A 150 1.81 -13.66 4.56
N ALA A 151 0.87 -12.97 5.19
CA ALA A 151 0.55 -13.18 6.60
C ALA A 151 0.08 -14.62 6.90
N LYS A 152 -0.78 -15.18 6.05
CA LYS A 152 -1.30 -16.55 6.19
C LYS A 152 -0.20 -17.61 6.07
N HIS A 153 0.81 -17.37 5.23
CA HIS A 153 1.85 -18.34 4.91
C HIS A 153 3.21 -18.05 5.57
N GLY A 154 3.29 -17.03 6.46
CA GLY A 154 4.51 -16.68 7.16
C GLY A 154 5.62 -16.14 6.23
N ILE A 155 5.25 -15.48 5.13
CA ILE A 155 6.19 -14.89 4.18
C ILE A 155 6.62 -13.53 4.71
N ASN A 156 7.94 -13.33 4.87
CA ASN A 156 8.51 -12.07 5.29
C ASN A 156 8.44 -11.03 4.17
N THR A 157 7.81 -9.90 4.44
CA THR A 157 7.59 -8.80 3.50
C THR A 157 8.58 -7.64 3.67
N ASN A 158 9.42 -7.67 4.71
CA ASN A 158 10.41 -6.61 4.95
C ASN A 158 11.32 -6.41 3.75
N ASP A 159 11.62 -5.16 3.44
CA ASP A 159 12.50 -4.71 2.34
C ASP A 159 12.05 -5.20 0.95
N ALA A 160 10.82 -5.65 0.81
CA ALA A 160 10.26 -6.06 -0.47
C ALA A 160 9.80 -4.86 -1.31
N THR A 161 9.68 -5.09 -2.61
CA THR A 161 9.04 -4.16 -3.56
C THR A 161 7.68 -4.69 -3.96
N MET A 162 6.67 -3.84 -3.88
CA MET A 162 5.32 -4.14 -4.38
C MET A 162 5.10 -3.45 -5.73
N TYR A 163 4.74 -4.24 -6.74
CA TYR A 163 4.37 -3.79 -8.07
C TYR A 163 2.86 -3.87 -8.20
N ILE A 164 2.21 -2.79 -8.59
CA ILE A 164 0.74 -2.69 -8.65
C ILE A 164 0.34 -2.04 -9.96
N THR A 165 -0.60 -2.60 -10.67
CA THR A 165 -1.08 -2.02 -11.94
C THR A 165 -1.73 -0.65 -11.75
N THR A 166 -2.33 -0.38 -10.57
CA THR A 166 -2.93 0.91 -10.21
C THR A 166 -2.39 1.38 -8.85
N SER A 167 -2.07 2.66 -8.70
CA SER A 167 -1.54 3.21 -7.45
C SER A 167 -2.44 2.91 -6.24
N PRO A 168 -1.85 2.66 -5.05
CA PRO A 168 -2.60 2.21 -3.89
C PRO A 168 -3.49 3.32 -3.33
N CYS A 169 -4.70 2.94 -2.90
CA CYS A 169 -5.52 3.83 -2.08
C CYS A 169 -4.90 4.01 -0.68
N LYS A 170 -5.36 5.02 0.07
CA LYS A 170 -4.82 5.33 1.40
C LYS A 170 -4.89 4.16 2.39
N GLN A 171 -5.92 3.30 2.30
CA GLN A 171 -6.03 2.13 3.19
C GLN A 171 -4.97 1.07 2.86
N CYS A 172 -4.78 0.77 1.58
CA CYS A 172 -3.71 -0.14 1.14
C CYS A 172 -2.32 0.41 1.46
N ALA A 173 -2.11 1.73 1.28
CA ALA A 173 -0.87 2.39 1.64
C ALA A 173 -0.50 2.21 3.13
N LYS A 174 -1.47 2.31 4.03
CA LYS A 174 -1.25 2.02 5.47
C LYS A 174 -0.81 0.58 5.71
N MET A 175 -1.43 -0.38 5.03
CA MET A 175 -1.06 -1.80 5.16
C MET A 175 0.34 -2.05 4.62
N ILE A 176 0.67 -1.51 3.44
CA ILE A 176 1.99 -1.60 2.82
C ILE A 176 3.08 -1.09 3.78
N ALA A 177 2.88 0.09 4.36
CA ALA A 177 3.82 0.66 5.33
C ALA A 177 3.96 -0.20 6.59
N SER A 178 2.84 -0.76 7.08
CA SER A 178 2.83 -1.52 8.35
C SER A 178 3.54 -2.88 8.27
N VAL A 179 3.71 -3.43 7.06
CA VAL A 179 4.32 -4.76 6.86
C VAL A 179 5.78 -4.68 6.35
N GLY A 180 6.41 -3.50 6.42
CA GLY A 180 7.82 -3.32 6.10
C GLY A 180 8.17 -3.35 4.61
N ILE A 181 7.21 -3.14 3.72
CA ILE A 181 7.48 -2.95 2.30
C ILE A 181 8.16 -1.59 2.10
N GLU A 182 9.33 -1.56 1.48
CA GLU A 182 10.15 -0.35 1.36
C GLU A 182 10.00 0.39 0.02
N ARG A 183 9.42 -0.27 -0.98
CA ARG A 183 9.28 0.28 -2.33
C ARG A 183 7.95 -0.12 -2.95
N VAL A 184 7.31 0.84 -3.61
CA VAL A 184 6.10 0.61 -4.43
C VAL A 184 6.35 1.13 -5.83
N VAL A 185 6.05 0.29 -6.83
CA VAL A 185 6.07 0.66 -8.25
C VAL A 185 4.66 0.49 -8.78
N TYR A 186 4.10 1.54 -9.38
CA TYR A 186 2.76 1.49 -9.97
C TYR A 186 2.77 1.94 -11.44
N ALA A 187 1.77 1.49 -12.22
CA ALA A 187 1.68 1.82 -13.65
C ALA A 187 0.62 2.89 -13.93
N GLU A 188 -0.54 2.81 -13.31
CA GLU A 188 -1.64 3.75 -13.53
C GLU A 188 -1.95 4.53 -12.25
N GLU A 189 -2.24 5.83 -12.39
CA GLU A 189 -2.69 6.61 -11.24
C GLU A 189 -4.14 6.30 -10.90
N TYR A 190 -4.40 6.06 -9.62
CA TYR A 190 -5.75 6.07 -9.09
C TYR A 190 -6.25 7.53 -9.02
N LYS A 191 -7.56 7.73 -9.06
CA LYS A 191 -8.18 9.07 -9.00
C LYS A 191 -7.80 9.91 -7.77
N ASP A 192 -7.30 9.27 -6.71
CA ASP A 192 -6.88 9.88 -5.47
C ASP A 192 -5.41 9.52 -5.18
N THR A 193 -4.55 10.53 -5.09
CA THR A 193 -3.11 10.38 -4.83
C THR A 193 -2.76 10.24 -3.34
N ALA A 194 -3.74 10.36 -2.43
CA ALA A 194 -3.51 10.36 -0.98
C ALA A 194 -2.76 9.10 -0.47
N GLY A 195 -2.86 7.98 -1.18
CA GLY A 195 -2.08 6.77 -0.86
C GLY A 195 -0.60 6.92 -1.21
N ILE A 196 -0.29 7.51 -2.35
CA ILE A 196 1.07 7.80 -2.81
C ILE A 196 1.75 8.79 -1.85
N ASP A 197 1.07 9.88 -1.55
CA ASP A 197 1.58 10.95 -0.69
C ASP A 197 1.86 10.41 0.72
N PHE A 198 0.93 9.61 1.27
CA PHE A 198 1.10 8.95 2.56
C PHE A 198 2.34 8.05 2.62
N LEU A 199 2.61 7.26 1.57
CA LEU A 199 3.80 6.40 1.53
C LEU A 199 5.09 7.22 1.45
N ARG A 200 5.10 8.29 0.66
CA ARG A 200 6.25 9.20 0.53
C ARG A 200 6.55 9.92 1.84
N ASP A 201 5.53 10.37 2.56
CA ASP A 201 5.66 11.01 3.88
C ASP A 201 6.32 10.09 4.91
N LEU A 202 6.17 8.77 4.75
CA LEU A 202 6.81 7.75 5.57
C LEU A 202 8.20 7.31 5.06
N GLY A 203 8.72 7.93 3.99
CA GLY A 203 10.01 7.59 3.41
C GLY A 203 10.01 6.32 2.55
N ILE A 204 8.85 5.76 2.24
CA ILE A 204 8.73 4.62 1.33
C ILE A 204 8.92 5.12 -0.12
N ARG A 205 9.76 4.43 -0.87
CA ARG A 205 10.02 4.77 -2.27
C ARG A 205 8.79 4.48 -3.13
N VAL A 206 8.26 5.48 -3.82
CA VAL A 206 7.09 5.33 -4.70
C VAL A 206 7.43 5.82 -6.09
N GLU A 207 7.38 4.94 -7.06
CA GLU A 207 7.82 5.17 -8.43
C GLU A 207 6.68 4.86 -9.42
N HIS A 208 6.53 5.72 -10.41
CA HIS A 208 5.59 5.55 -11.51
C HIS A 208 6.32 4.93 -12.71
N LEU A 209 5.91 3.75 -13.13
CA LEU A 209 6.42 3.07 -14.31
C LEU A 209 5.60 3.52 -15.53
N ARG A 210 6.17 4.44 -16.32
CA ARG A 210 5.59 4.93 -17.57
C ARG A 210 6.00 4.07 -18.76
#